data_ea78bfe6051949a7dbe6b9daa36f1398
#
_entry.id   ea78bfe6051949a7dbe6b9daa36f1398
#
_cell.length_a   1.000
_cell.length_b   1.000
_cell.length_c   1.000
_cell.angle_alpha   90.00
_cell.angle_beta   90.00
_cell.angle_gamma   90.00
#
_symmetry.space_group_name_H-M   'P 1'
#
loop_
_entity.id
_entity.type
_entity.pdbx_description
1 polymer ?
#
loop_
_entity_poly.entity_id
_entity_poly.type
_entity_poly.pdbx_seq_one_letter_code
_entity_poly.pdbx_strand_id
1 'polypeptide(L)'
;MIRWYQPLLLLRIGVRALLATVVGQIVDNRELQAMDSRDQTNRWDFTDRDNVDDDGLWIDFIADTGDGWASSFAVASAAARPHIDLDGTLLPRADLMLMGGDLVYPDPSRKAYQDRMIGPYAHASELAFQSESESASEPDTNVRAELFAVPGNHDWYDGLHAFQDIFCHDHPDKPQWPLGLWRKSQSHSYFYWQLPGGWWLLAPDVQLDNRINPAQRRYFDAVAEMMQPGDRVIIVAPQPYWTLLDPNEYGAVLRWFADLCDCADVQLKLVLTGDLHHYARYGADQKDEKGSTTGNLQLVTAGGGGAFLHPTHTLADDVALSGLSSNLDSGAQEETTQKFTQHKVYPGARTSRRLSMRNLLFPILNWQLSMFVAFVYTMLAWVLETRQFMGNETVSQLFESVLMHNAGIGETLNHVITTIPKSPEFALVVLLTALGLTAFNENCKPSTRLFLGALHTALHLVGLIVTFVVAVALTDWVNNQLEALSFSFFWFLALMTVLGGGVGGVMIGVYLILSLNFFGANMTNAFSSLRIASYKNFLRLKITNDGDLTLYPLGIDEMAGESSKVHAIEPPIVIR
;
A
#
# COMPACT_ATOMS: atom_id res chain seq x y z
N MET A 1 3.72 13.79 -0.06
CA MET A 1 3.99 12.36 -0.25
C MET A 1 5.48 12.08 -0.31
N ILE A 2 5.89 10.92 0.17
CA ILE A 2 7.27 10.45 0.19
C ILE A 2 7.78 10.30 -1.24
N ARG A 3 9.05 10.64 -1.44
CA ARG A 3 9.75 10.38 -2.70
C ARG A 3 10.38 8.99 -2.65
N TRP A 4 9.56 7.95 -2.88
CA TRP A 4 9.94 6.55 -2.71
C TRP A 4 11.18 6.13 -3.52
N TYR A 5 11.41 6.74 -4.69
CA TYR A 5 12.53 6.44 -5.60
C TYR A 5 13.81 7.24 -5.32
N GLN A 6 14.04 7.66 -4.07
CA GLN A 6 15.36 8.16 -3.66
C GLN A 6 16.30 6.98 -3.37
N PRO A 7 17.48 6.86 -4.01
CA PRO A 7 18.36 5.70 -3.86
C PRO A 7 18.73 5.39 -2.42
N LEU A 8 19.07 6.41 -1.62
CA LEU A 8 19.40 6.22 -0.20
C LEU A 8 18.20 5.80 0.65
N LEU A 9 17.00 6.26 0.31
CA LEU A 9 15.77 5.85 0.99
C LEU A 9 15.45 4.39 0.69
N LEU A 10 15.53 3.98 -0.57
CA LEU A 10 15.32 2.59 -0.98
C LEU A 10 16.28 1.64 -0.28
N LEU A 11 17.57 1.99 -0.21
CA LEU A 11 18.57 1.21 0.52
C LEU A 11 18.21 1.11 2.02
N ARG A 12 17.86 2.24 2.64
CA ARG A 12 17.49 2.28 4.07
C ARG A 12 16.26 1.42 4.36
N ILE A 13 15.20 1.54 3.54
CA ILE A 13 13.97 0.77 3.72
C ILE A 13 14.25 -0.72 3.51
N GLY A 14 14.98 -1.08 2.46
CA GLY A 14 15.34 -2.47 2.19
C GLY A 14 16.12 -3.12 3.34
N VAL A 15 17.09 -2.39 3.92
CA VAL A 15 17.85 -2.86 5.10
C VAL A 15 16.93 -2.99 6.31
N ARG A 16 16.03 -2.03 6.57
CA ARG A 16 15.11 -2.09 7.71
C ARG A 16 14.10 -3.22 7.58
N ALA A 17 13.47 -3.37 6.41
CA ALA A 17 12.54 -4.46 6.16
C ALA A 17 13.21 -5.84 6.36
N LEU A 18 14.45 -6.01 5.86
CA LEU A 18 15.22 -7.23 6.08
C LEU A 18 15.51 -7.46 7.58
N LEU A 19 15.95 -6.42 8.29
CA LEU A 19 16.23 -6.52 9.72
C LEU A 19 14.95 -6.82 10.51
N ALA A 20 13.83 -6.15 10.20
CA ALA A 20 12.54 -6.39 10.85
C ALA A 20 12.06 -7.83 10.64
N THR A 21 12.22 -8.38 9.43
CA THR A 21 11.86 -9.77 9.13
C THR A 21 12.72 -10.76 9.93
N VAL A 22 14.03 -10.53 10.00
CA VAL A 22 14.96 -11.43 10.73
C VAL A 22 14.78 -11.28 12.25
N VAL A 23 14.70 -10.07 12.76
CA VAL A 23 14.56 -9.81 14.21
C VAL A 23 13.16 -10.17 14.70
N GLY A 24 12.12 -9.87 13.92
CA GLY A 24 10.73 -10.21 14.26
C GLY A 24 10.48 -11.72 14.38
N GLN A 25 11.29 -12.55 13.72
CA GLN A 25 11.26 -14.01 13.93
C GLN A 25 11.92 -14.45 15.24
N ILE A 26 12.75 -13.60 15.85
CA ILE A 26 13.50 -13.93 17.09
C ILE A 26 12.80 -13.35 18.32
N VAL A 27 12.24 -12.15 18.20
CA VAL A 27 11.57 -11.43 19.30
C VAL A 27 10.18 -11.02 18.84
N ASP A 28 9.17 -11.70 19.34
CA ASP A 28 7.77 -11.34 19.11
C ASP A 28 7.27 -10.42 20.25
N ASN A 29 7.22 -9.13 19.99
CA ASN A 29 6.74 -8.14 20.95
C ASN A 29 5.27 -8.32 21.35
N ARG A 30 4.47 -9.06 20.58
CA ARG A 30 3.10 -9.45 20.93
C ARG A 30 3.06 -10.41 22.12
N GLU A 31 4.06 -11.28 22.26
CA GLU A 31 4.18 -12.16 23.42
C GLU A 31 4.52 -11.39 24.70
N LEU A 32 5.35 -10.34 24.58
CA LEU A 32 5.65 -9.45 25.71
C LEU A 32 4.42 -8.66 26.17
N GLN A 33 3.58 -8.20 25.25
CA GLN A 33 2.29 -7.58 25.59
C GLN A 33 1.39 -8.53 26.38
N ALA A 34 1.31 -9.79 25.95
CA ALA A 34 0.47 -10.79 26.60
C ALA A 34 0.95 -11.15 28.01
N MET A 35 2.20 -10.85 28.37
CA MET A 35 2.75 -11.01 29.73
C MET A 35 2.37 -9.87 30.67
N ASP A 36 1.96 -8.72 30.16
CA ASP A 36 1.48 -7.61 30.98
C ASP A 36 0.06 -7.89 31.45
N SER A 37 -0.02 -8.58 32.60
CA SER A 37 -1.26 -9.12 33.16
C SER A 37 -2.26 -8.08 33.67
N ARG A 38 -1.98 -6.77 33.45
CA ARG A 38 -2.86 -5.68 33.93
C ARG A 38 -4.18 -5.61 33.21
N ASP A 39 -4.39 -6.41 32.13
CA ASP A 39 -5.53 -6.16 31.28
C ASP A 39 -6.18 -7.39 30.62
N GLN A 40 -6.31 -8.49 31.34
CA GLN A 40 -7.25 -9.54 30.92
C GLN A 40 -8.73 -9.09 30.98
N THR A 41 -8.98 -7.83 31.37
CA THR A 41 -10.31 -7.24 31.57
C THR A 41 -10.67 -6.15 30.55
N ASN A 42 -9.86 -5.90 29.52
CA ASN A 42 -10.21 -4.95 28.46
C ASN A 42 -11.37 -5.48 27.61
N ARG A 43 -12.56 -5.32 28.17
CA ARG A 43 -13.83 -5.53 27.49
C ARG A 43 -14.25 -4.21 26.88
N TRP A 44 -14.16 -4.13 25.56
CA TRP A 44 -14.68 -3.01 24.80
C TRP A 44 -16.13 -3.33 24.41
N ASP A 45 -17.03 -3.02 25.35
CA ASP A 45 -18.46 -3.22 25.20
C ASP A 45 -19.13 -1.88 24.85
N PHE A 46 -19.71 -1.83 23.66
CA PHE A 46 -20.43 -0.68 23.12
C PHE A 46 -21.92 -0.95 22.95
N THR A 47 -22.45 -2.00 23.56
CA THR A 47 -23.87 -2.38 23.46
C THR A 47 -24.78 -1.42 24.22
N ASP A 48 -24.34 -0.85 25.36
CA ASP A 48 -25.08 0.02 26.26
C ASP A 48 -24.40 1.39 26.37
N ARG A 49 -24.28 2.13 25.29
CA ARG A 49 -23.82 3.52 25.39
C ARG A 49 -25.00 4.46 25.64
N ASP A 50 -25.00 5.14 26.79
CA ASP A 50 -25.97 6.20 27.16
C ASP A 50 -26.03 7.37 26.14
N ASN A 51 -25.12 7.40 25.17
CA ASN A 51 -24.97 8.41 24.11
C ASN A 51 -25.15 7.86 22.70
N VAL A 52 -25.57 6.61 22.55
CA VAL A 52 -26.04 6.14 21.24
C VAL A 52 -27.38 6.82 21.03
N ASP A 53 -27.41 7.87 20.20
CA ASP A 53 -28.66 8.45 19.74
C ASP A 53 -29.59 7.31 19.28
N ASP A 54 -30.91 7.52 19.32
CA ASP A 54 -31.92 6.53 18.83
C ASP A 54 -31.60 5.97 17.42
N ASP A 55 -30.58 6.54 16.75
CA ASP A 55 -30.17 6.27 15.38
C ASP A 55 -29.08 5.17 15.24
N GLY A 56 -28.42 4.69 16.32
CA GLY A 56 -27.41 3.62 16.30
C GLY A 56 -25.96 4.11 16.44
N LEU A 57 -25.00 3.15 16.45
CA LEU A 57 -23.56 3.38 16.61
C LEU A 57 -22.88 3.65 15.27
N TRP A 58 -22.08 4.70 15.19
CA TRP A 58 -21.33 5.09 14.01
C TRP A 58 -19.83 4.84 14.17
N ILE A 59 -19.20 4.25 13.16
CA ILE A 59 -17.79 3.85 13.17
C ILE A 59 -17.12 4.35 11.89
N ASP A 60 -15.98 5.02 11.99
CA ASP A 60 -15.12 5.31 10.84
C ASP A 60 -13.99 4.27 10.76
N PHE A 61 -13.79 3.67 9.59
CA PHE A 61 -12.64 2.82 9.26
C PHE A 61 -11.72 3.53 8.28
N ILE A 62 -10.47 3.77 8.70
CA ILE A 62 -9.43 4.48 7.92
C ILE A 62 -8.14 3.68 7.98
N ALA A 63 -7.58 3.28 6.85
CA ALA A 63 -6.30 2.57 6.77
C ALA A 63 -5.34 3.31 5.83
N ASP A 64 -4.03 3.02 5.95
CA ASP A 64 -2.98 3.53 5.08
C ASP A 64 -2.90 5.06 5.04
N THR A 65 -2.71 5.65 6.18
CA THR A 65 -2.51 7.10 6.35
C THR A 65 -1.00 7.46 6.31
N GLY A 66 -0.56 8.61 6.70
CA GLY A 66 0.83 8.94 7.06
C GLY A 66 1.92 8.91 5.97
N ASP A 67 1.61 8.77 4.68
CA ASP A 67 2.58 8.96 3.59
C ASP A 67 2.66 10.44 3.15
N GLY A 68 1.54 11.11 3.06
CA GLY A 68 1.45 12.52 2.66
C GLY A 68 0.61 13.34 3.63
N TRP A 69 1.17 14.43 4.16
CA TRP A 69 0.45 15.30 5.10
C TRP A 69 -0.90 15.78 4.54
N ALA A 70 -0.90 16.31 3.31
CA ALA A 70 -2.11 16.88 2.70
C ALA A 70 -3.22 15.85 2.46
N SER A 71 -2.87 14.62 2.05
CA SER A 71 -3.85 13.55 1.81
C SER A 71 -4.40 13.00 3.12
N SER A 72 -3.55 12.77 4.13
CA SER A 72 -3.98 12.37 5.48
C SER A 72 -4.85 13.45 6.12
N PHE A 73 -4.49 14.73 5.96
CA PHE A 73 -5.27 15.86 6.46
C PHE A 73 -6.65 15.96 5.79
N ALA A 74 -6.75 15.73 4.46
CA ALA A 74 -8.03 15.77 3.77
C ALA A 74 -9.01 14.70 4.26
N VAL A 75 -8.52 13.48 4.53
CA VAL A 75 -9.32 12.39 5.09
C VAL A 75 -9.68 12.68 6.54
N ALA A 76 -8.70 13.12 7.37
CA ALA A 76 -8.94 13.50 8.75
C ALA A 76 -9.97 14.64 8.86
N SER A 77 -9.87 15.66 7.99
CA SER A 77 -10.85 16.77 7.95
C SER A 77 -12.24 16.29 7.57
N ALA A 78 -12.35 15.32 6.65
CA ALA A 78 -13.65 14.75 6.30
C ALA A 78 -14.25 13.95 7.48
N ALA A 79 -13.44 13.13 8.17
CA ALA A 79 -13.87 12.38 9.34
C ALA A 79 -14.23 13.28 10.53
N ALA A 80 -13.55 14.43 10.68
CA ALA A 80 -13.77 15.40 11.76
C ALA A 80 -15.06 16.24 11.60
N ARG A 81 -15.67 16.28 10.41
CA ARG A 81 -16.90 17.05 10.19
C ARG A 81 -18.03 16.58 11.10
N PRO A 82 -18.84 17.51 11.65
CA PRO A 82 -20.02 17.13 12.44
C PRO A 82 -20.97 16.21 11.66
N HIS A 83 -21.09 16.44 10.37
CA HIS A 83 -21.84 15.57 9.44
C HIS A 83 -21.25 15.64 8.03
N ILE A 84 -21.47 14.58 7.27
CA ILE A 84 -21.18 14.50 5.83
C ILE A 84 -22.51 14.40 5.09
N ASP A 85 -22.76 15.32 4.18
CA ASP A 85 -23.96 15.30 3.32
C ASP A 85 -23.67 14.46 2.07
N LEU A 86 -24.43 13.38 1.90
CA LEU A 86 -24.43 12.55 0.72
C LEU A 86 -25.78 12.69 0.01
N ASP A 87 -25.87 13.62 -0.93
CA ASP A 87 -27.08 13.86 -1.74
C ASP A 87 -28.37 14.01 -0.91
N GLY A 88 -28.27 14.71 0.23
CA GLY A 88 -29.37 14.97 1.16
C GLY A 88 -29.48 13.98 2.34
N THR A 89 -28.63 12.95 2.38
CA THR A 89 -28.49 12.08 3.56
C THR A 89 -27.36 12.59 4.42
N LEU A 90 -27.66 13.02 5.64
CA LEU A 90 -26.65 13.48 6.60
C LEU A 90 -26.10 12.30 7.39
N LEU A 91 -24.79 12.07 7.26
CA LEU A 91 -24.07 11.09 8.07
C LEU A 91 -23.39 11.83 9.23
N PRO A 92 -23.76 11.59 10.50
CA PRO A 92 -23.12 12.24 11.64
C PRO A 92 -21.65 11.82 11.78
N ARG A 93 -20.86 12.56 12.56
CA ARG A 93 -19.51 12.16 12.96
C ARG A 93 -19.56 10.81 13.69
N ALA A 94 -18.57 9.97 13.42
CA ALA A 94 -18.50 8.66 14.03
C ALA A 94 -18.18 8.73 15.54
N ASP A 95 -18.78 7.81 16.32
CA ASP A 95 -18.53 7.61 17.75
C ASP A 95 -17.20 6.90 18.00
N LEU A 96 -16.83 6.02 17.07
CA LEU A 96 -15.61 5.21 17.12
C LEU A 96 -14.79 5.43 15.85
N MET A 97 -13.47 5.49 16.00
CA MET A 97 -12.53 5.46 14.88
C MET A 97 -11.66 4.22 14.96
N LEU A 98 -11.62 3.47 13.88
CA LEU A 98 -10.81 2.29 13.69
C LEU A 98 -9.75 2.53 12.62
N MET A 99 -8.48 2.52 13.00
CA MET A 99 -7.38 2.64 12.07
C MET A 99 -6.89 1.25 11.64
N GLY A 100 -6.96 0.98 10.34
CA GLY A 100 -6.81 -0.35 9.74
C GLY A 100 -5.40 -0.74 9.32
N GLY A 101 -4.36 -0.14 9.91
CA GLY A 101 -2.96 -0.45 9.62
C GLY A 101 -2.25 0.58 8.75
N ASP A 102 -0.92 0.48 8.71
CA ASP A 102 0.00 1.35 7.98
C ASP A 102 -0.24 2.84 8.25
N LEU A 103 -0.07 3.19 9.54
CA LEU A 103 -0.41 4.52 10.02
C LEU A 103 0.67 5.55 9.70
N VAL A 104 1.89 5.09 9.37
CA VAL A 104 3.02 5.96 9.03
C VAL A 104 3.98 5.31 8.05
N TYR A 105 4.44 6.09 7.10
CA TYR A 105 5.40 5.69 6.07
C TYR A 105 6.66 6.56 6.09
N PRO A 106 7.82 6.10 5.59
CA PRO A 106 8.12 4.76 5.08
C PRO A 106 8.48 3.77 6.19
N ASP A 107 8.86 4.26 7.34
CA ASP A 107 9.30 3.52 8.51
C ASP A 107 8.83 4.23 9.79
N PRO A 108 8.45 3.48 10.84
CA PRO A 108 7.87 4.05 12.03
C PRO A 108 8.95 4.74 12.88
N SER A 109 8.54 5.80 13.54
CA SER A 109 9.25 6.45 14.65
C SER A 109 8.28 7.41 15.33
N ARG A 110 8.50 7.76 16.59
CA ARG A 110 7.68 8.77 17.28
C ARG A 110 7.55 10.06 16.47
N LYS A 111 8.65 10.53 15.87
CA LYS A 111 8.65 11.73 15.04
C LYS A 111 7.82 11.55 13.76
N ALA A 112 7.91 10.40 13.10
CA ALA A 112 7.14 10.13 11.89
C ALA A 112 5.64 10.09 12.18
N TYR A 113 5.22 9.45 13.27
CA TYR A 113 3.82 9.47 13.73
C TYR A 113 3.36 10.91 14.03
N GLN A 114 4.17 11.68 14.78
CA GLN A 114 3.84 13.07 15.08
C GLN A 114 3.67 13.92 13.83
N ASP A 115 4.61 13.84 12.90
CA ASP A 115 4.63 14.72 11.72
C ASP A 115 3.60 14.30 10.66
N ARG A 116 3.24 13.02 10.56
CA ARG A 116 2.55 12.48 9.38
C ARG A 116 1.15 11.92 9.66
N MET A 117 0.89 11.49 10.91
CA MET A 117 -0.40 10.96 11.33
C MET A 117 -1.04 11.87 12.38
N ILE A 118 -0.42 12.06 13.53
CA ILE A 118 -1.00 12.84 14.64
C ILE A 118 -1.21 14.30 14.25
N GLY A 119 -0.21 14.93 13.61
CA GLY A 119 -0.29 16.33 13.19
C GLY A 119 -1.47 16.64 12.27
N PRO A 120 -1.67 15.91 11.15
CA PRO A 120 -2.84 16.08 10.30
C PRO A 120 -4.18 15.92 11.04
N TYR A 121 -4.31 14.91 11.91
CA TYR A 121 -5.54 14.64 12.66
C TYR A 121 -5.80 15.69 13.74
N ALA A 122 -4.77 16.11 14.48
CA ALA A 122 -4.88 17.18 15.46
C ALA A 122 -5.31 18.50 14.80
N HIS A 123 -4.71 18.84 13.66
CA HIS A 123 -5.04 20.06 12.92
C HIS A 123 -6.48 20.01 12.37
N ALA A 124 -6.92 18.87 11.84
CA ALA A 124 -8.30 18.68 11.40
C ALA A 124 -9.30 18.89 12.56
N SER A 125 -8.95 18.41 13.76
CA SER A 125 -9.75 18.60 14.96
C SER A 125 -9.85 20.07 15.40
N GLU A 126 -8.72 20.80 15.37
CA GLU A 126 -8.69 22.23 15.70
C GLU A 126 -9.64 23.02 14.81
N LEU A 127 -9.64 22.75 13.51
CA LEU A 127 -10.50 23.43 12.54
C LEU A 127 -11.98 23.06 12.73
N ALA A 128 -12.27 21.79 13.03
CA ALA A 128 -13.63 21.37 13.34
C ALA A 128 -14.18 22.10 14.59
N PHE A 129 -13.38 22.18 15.66
CA PHE A 129 -13.77 22.94 16.86
C PHE A 129 -13.99 24.43 16.59
N GLN A 130 -13.15 25.06 15.75
CA GLN A 130 -13.34 26.46 15.37
C GLN A 130 -14.65 26.69 14.63
N SER A 131 -14.96 25.81 13.65
CA SER A 131 -16.22 25.93 12.89
C SER A 131 -17.46 25.69 13.73
N GLU A 132 -17.40 24.79 14.70
CA GLU A 132 -18.49 24.52 15.63
C GLU A 132 -18.69 25.67 16.62
N SER A 133 -17.62 26.28 17.11
CA SER A 133 -17.70 27.44 18.04
C SER A 133 -18.26 28.72 17.40
N GLU A 134 -18.11 28.90 16.10
CA GLU A 134 -18.67 30.01 15.34
C GLU A 134 -20.17 29.83 15.07
N SER A 135 -20.69 28.59 15.10
CA SER A 135 -22.06 28.30 14.66
C SER A 135 -23.11 28.27 15.77
N ALA A 136 -22.83 28.14 17.03
CA ALA A 136 -23.69 28.35 18.21
C ALA A 136 -23.19 27.61 19.46
N SER A 137 -23.65 28.08 20.66
CA SER A 137 -23.62 27.45 21.99
C SER A 137 -22.41 26.54 22.28
N GLU A 138 -21.76 26.71 23.38
CA GLU A 138 -20.54 26.06 23.84
C GLU A 138 -20.41 24.62 23.30
N PRO A 139 -19.38 24.35 22.48
CA PRO A 139 -19.16 22.99 21.97
C PRO A 139 -18.96 22.07 23.18
N ASP A 140 -19.65 20.92 23.20
CA ASP A 140 -19.41 19.91 24.22
C ASP A 140 -18.03 19.29 23.97
N THR A 141 -17.01 19.91 24.55
CA THR A 141 -15.59 19.48 24.43
C THR A 141 -15.32 18.13 25.11
N ASN A 142 -16.32 17.52 25.75
CA ASN A 142 -16.18 16.27 26.49
C ASN A 142 -16.49 15.03 25.63
N VAL A 143 -17.22 15.16 24.53
CA VAL A 143 -17.54 14.03 23.65
C VAL A 143 -16.38 13.82 22.68
N ARG A 144 -15.48 12.91 22.99
CA ARG A 144 -14.39 12.46 22.11
C ARG A 144 -14.68 11.05 21.62
N ALA A 145 -14.59 10.87 20.30
CA ALA A 145 -14.63 9.54 19.70
C ALA A 145 -13.48 8.68 20.21
N GLU A 146 -13.73 7.42 20.50
CA GLU A 146 -12.67 6.50 20.88
C GLU A 146 -11.94 6.02 19.64
N LEU A 147 -10.60 6.00 19.71
CA LEU A 147 -9.73 5.61 18.64
C LEU A 147 -9.00 4.32 18.98
N PHE A 148 -9.09 3.38 18.06
CA PHE A 148 -8.37 2.11 18.08
C PHE A 148 -7.59 1.94 16.78
N ALA A 149 -6.48 1.21 16.84
CA ALA A 149 -5.62 0.96 15.70
C ALA A 149 -5.10 -0.48 15.68
N VAL A 150 -5.04 -1.07 14.51
CA VAL A 150 -4.24 -2.28 14.25
C VAL A 150 -2.98 -1.86 13.49
N PRO A 151 -1.82 -2.51 13.72
CA PRO A 151 -0.61 -2.18 12.99
C PRO A 151 -0.61 -2.81 11.61
N GLY A 152 -0.07 -2.09 10.61
CA GLY A 152 0.32 -2.62 9.32
C GLY A 152 1.80 -3.01 9.28
N ASN A 153 2.30 -3.48 8.13
CA ASN A 153 3.70 -3.90 7.99
C ASN A 153 4.68 -2.73 8.17
N HIS A 154 4.32 -1.52 7.75
CA HIS A 154 5.13 -0.33 7.96
C HIS A 154 5.25 0.05 9.43
N ASP A 155 4.23 -0.19 10.26
CA ASP A 155 4.27 0.02 11.70
C ASP A 155 5.18 -0.99 12.42
N TRP A 156 5.46 -2.14 11.78
CA TRP A 156 6.31 -3.19 12.31
C TRP A 156 7.81 -3.03 12.03
N TYR A 157 8.24 -2.11 11.16
CA TYR A 157 9.65 -1.99 10.76
C TYR A 157 10.59 -1.53 11.87
N ASP A 158 10.10 -1.12 13.03
CA ASP A 158 10.88 -0.91 14.26
C ASP A 158 10.60 -1.96 15.36
N GLY A 159 9.96 -3.07 15.00
CA GLY A 159 9.51 -4.08 15.94
C GLY A 159 8.28 -3.65 16.74
N LEU A 160 7.41 -2.82 16.19
CA LEU A 160 6.18 -2.29 16.77
C LEU A 160 6.38 -1.29 17.93
N HIS A 161 7.60 -0.84 18.16
CA HIS A 161 7.96 -0.05 19.34
C HIS A 161 7.26 1.32 19.36
N ALA A 162 7.30 2.05 18.26
CA ALA A 162 6.66 3.36 18.17
C ALA A 162 5.13 3.25 18.22
N PHE A 163 4.54 2.23 17.60
CA PHE A 163 3.11 1.96 17.65
C PHE A 163 2.64 1.70 19.08
N GLN A 164 3.28 0.78 19.79
CA GLN A 164 2.94 0.46 21.17
C GLN A 164 3.05 1.66 22.10
N ASP A 165 4.10 2.47 21.94
CA ASP A 165 4.32 3.67 22.75
C ASP A 165 3.20 4.72 22.54
N ILE A 166 2.64 4.80 21.32
CA ILE A 166 1.60 5.77 20.99
C ILE A 166 0.21 5.26 21.33
N PHE A 167 -0.11 4.02 20.95
CA PHE A 167 -1.49 3.51 21.03
C PHE A 167 -1.76 2.63 22.24
N CYS A 168 -0.74 1.88 22.74
CA CYS A 168 -0.97 0.84 23.76
C CYS A 168 -0.50 1.23 25.15
N HIS A 169 0.40 2.20 25.30
CA HIS A 169 0.93 2.57 26.60
C HIS A 169 0.44 3.94 27.06
N ASP A 170 -0.02 4.01 28.32
CA ASP A 170 -0.22 5.26 29.01
C ASP A 170 1.07 5.68 29.71
N HIS A 171 1.54 6.87 29.41
CA HIS A 171 2.69 7.48 30.05
C HIS A 171 2.23 8.59 30.99
N PRO A 172 2.13 8.35 32.30
CA PRO A 172 1.65 9.36 33.26
C PRO A 172 2.53 10.63 33.27
N ASP A 173 3.81 10.49 32.94
CA ASP A 173 4.78 11.59 32.93
C ASP A 173 4.94 12.28 31.55
N LYS A 174 4.25 11.83 30.52
CA LYS A 174 4.28 12.43 29.19
C LYS A 174 2.91 12.95 28.81
N PRO A 175 2.81 14.11 28.18
CA PRO A 175 1.53 14.57 27.65
C PRO A 175 1.01 13.50 26.70
N GLN A 176 -0.27 13.12 26.90
CA GLN A 176 -0.96 12.26 25.95
C GLN A 176 -0.87 12.91 24.56
N TRP A 177 -0.61 12.10 23.54
CA TRP A 177 -0.55 12.58 22.17
C TRP A 177 -1.89 13.26 21.82
N PRO A 178 -1.92 14.57 21.51
CA PRO A 178 -3.17 15.28 21.25
C PRO A 178 -3.72 14.88 19.88
N LEU A 179 -4.68 13.98 19.86
CA LEU A 179 -5.41 13.60 18.66
C LEU A 179 -6.70 14.42 18.49
N GLY A 180 -6.90 15.44 19.32
CA GLY A 180 -8.03 16.36 19.23
C GLY A 180 -9.37 15.71 19.55
N LEU A 181 -10.19 15.48 18.54
CA LEU A 181 -11.51 14.85 18.65
C LEU A 181 -11.46 13.36 19.00
N TRP A 182 -10.31 12.74 18.91
CA TRP A 182 -10.15 11.29 19.13
C TRP A 182 -9.31 11.01 20.36
N ARG A 183 -9.70 9.99 21.11
CA ARG A 183 -9.00 9.53 22.30
C ARG A 183 -8.60 8.08 22.10
N LYS A 184 -7.29 7.76 22.22
CA LYS A 184 -6.82 6.38 22.24
C LYS A 184 -7.39 5.62 23.45
N SER A 185 -7.72 4.36 23.25
CA SER A 185 -8.38 3.55 24.29
C SER A 185 -7.77 2.17 24.47
N GLN A 186 -7.03 1.63 23.50
CA GLN A 186 -6.48 0.27 23.54
C GLN A 186 -5.19 0.14 24.39
N SER A 187 -4.95 -1.06 24.90
CA SER A 187 -3.72 -1.44 25.63
C SER A 187 -2.85 -2.45 24.86
N HIS A 188 -3.40 -3.12 23.86
CA HIS A 188 -2.70 -4.11 23.03
C HIS A 188 -2.84 -3.75 21.56
N SER A 189 -1.96 -4.31 20.70
CA SER A 189 -2.03 -4.15 19.26
C SER A 189 -3.16 -4.96 18.61
N TYR A 190 -3.82 -5.81 19.37
CA TYR A 190 -4.99 -6.59 18.98
C TYR A 190 -6.09 -6.44 20.03
N PHE A 191 -7.37 -6.49 19.61
CA PHE A 191 -8.52 -6.26 20.48
C PHE A 191 -9.80 -6.82 19.85
N TYR A 192 -10.90 -6.78 20.62
CA TYR A 192 -12.25 -7.01 20.13
C TYR A 192 -13.20 -5.90 20.60
N TRP A 193 -14.27 -5.75 19.89
CA TRP A 193 -15.41 -4.93 20.30
C TRP A 193 -16.66 -5.80 20.31
N GLN A 194 -17.44 -5.66 21.38
CA GLN A 194 -18.83 -6.09 21.40
C GLN A 194 -19.70 -4.90 20.99
N LEU A 195 -20.54 -5.08 19.98
CA LEU A 195 -21.27 -4.02 19.30
C LEU A 195 -22.79 -4.26 19.40
N PRO A 196 -23.66 -3.24 19.21
CA PRO A 196 -25.10 -3.41 19.24
C PRO A 196 -25.60 -4.49 18.30
N GLY A 197 -26.76 -5.08 18.62
CA GLY A 197 -27.47 -6.03 17.76
C GLY A 197 -26.76 -7.36 17.51
N GLY A 198 -25.92 -7.83 18.44
CA GLY A 198 -25.20 -9.10 18.29
C GLY A 198 -24.04 -9.05 17.30
N TRP A 199 -23.44 -7.89 17.10
CA TRP A 199 -22.22 -7.74 16.30
C TRP A 199 -20.96 -7.81 17.17
N TRP A 200 -19.91 -8.42 16.62
CA TRP A 200 -18.57 -8.49 17.19
C TRP A 200 -17.55 -8.03 16.16
N LEU A 201 -16.58 -7.25 16.59
CA LEU A 201 -15.44 -6.88 15.74
C LEU A 201 -14.17 -7.49 16.35
N LEU A 202 -13.45 -8.27 15.54
CA LEU A 202 -12.19 -8.91 15.92
C LEU A 202 -11.06 -8.27 15.12
N ALA A 203 -10.08 -7.72 15.82
CA ALA A 203 -8.95 -6.98 15.26
C ALA A 203 -7.61 -7.61 15.66
N PRO A 204 -7.10 -8.61 14.93
CA PRO A 204 -5.81 -9.25 15.20
C PRO A 204 -4.63 -8.41 14.72
N ASP A 205 -3.48 -8.63 15.36
CA ASP A 205 -2.17 -8.20 14.88
C ASP A 205 -1.40 -9.40 14.30
N VAL A 206 -1.31 -9.46 12.97
CA VAL A 206 -0.76 -10.62 12.24
C VAL A 206 0.45 -10.26 11.37
N GLN A 207 0.93 -9.03 11.45
CA GLN A 207 1.92 -8.52 10.52
C GLN A 207 3.29 -9.18 10.62
N LEU A 208 3.98 -9.16 9.48
CA LEU A 208 5.27 -9.71 9.09
C LEU A 208 5.31 -11.21 8.86
N ASP A 209 4.59 -12.03 9.62
CA ASP A 209 4.61 -13.49 9.48
C ASP A 209 3.25 -14.09 9.05
N ASN A 210 2.23 -13.26 8.89
CA ASN A 210 0.85 -13.67 8.57
C ASN A 210 0.33 -14.79 9.48
N ARG A 211 0.66 -14.70 10.77
CA ARG A 211 0.27 -15.70 11.78
C ARG A 211 -0.32 -15.05 13.01
N ILE A 212 -1.29 -15.74 13.57
CA ILE A 212 -1.81 -15.43 14.90
C ILE A 212 -0.96 -16.21 15.91
N ASN A 213 -0.30 -15.49 16.82
CA ASN A 213 0.52 -16.11 17.83
C ASN A 213 -0.34 -16.82 18.91
N PRO A 214 0.23 -17.72 19.74
CA PRO A 214 -0.52 -18.46 20.73
C PRO A 214 -1.25 -17.59 21.76
N ALA A 215 -0.75 -16.38 22.07
CA ALA A 215 -1.41 -15.48 23.01
C ALA A 215 -2.71 -14.92 22.42
N GLN A 216 -2.67 -14.45 21.17
CA GLN A 216 -3.87 -13.98 20.47
C GLN A 216 -4.88 -15.10 20.23
N ARG A 217 -4.42 -16.33 19.93
CA ARG A 217 -5.33 -17.48 19.82
C ARG A 217 -6.14 -17.67 21.10
N ARG A 218 -5.47 -17.77 22.26
CA ARG A 218 -6.17 -17.89 23.55
C ARG A 218 -7.09 -16.72 23.83
N TYR A 219 -6.69 -15.52 23.42
CA TYR A 219 -7.51 -14.31 23.59
C TYR A 219 -8.80 -14.39 22.77
N PHE A 220 -8.72 -14.69 21.47
CA PHE A 220 -9.89 -14.78 20.62
C PHE A 220 -10.73 -16.03 20.87
N ASP A 221 -10.13 -17.16 21.30
CA ASP A 221 -10.87 -18.32 21.77
C ASP A 221 -11.75 -17.95 22.98
N ALA A 222 -11.22 -17.22 23.96
CA ALA A 222 -11.99 -16.74 25.10
C ALA A 222 -13.06 -15.70 24.70
N VAL A 223 -12.84 -14.90 23.68
CA VAL A 223 -13.86 -13.99 23.12
C VAL A 223 -14.99 -14.78 22.45
N ALA A 224 -14.67 -15.83 21.69
CA ALA A 224 -15.66 -16.69 21.05
C ALA A 224 -16.58 -17.37 22.07
N GLU A 225 -16.07 -17.74 23.26
CA GLU A 225 -16.89 -18.31 24.35
C GLU A 225 -17.94 -17.31 24.90
N MET A 226 -17.79 -16.02 24.67
CA MET A 226 -18.76 -14.99 25.10
C MET A 226 -19.87 -14.76 24.05
N MET A 227 -19.65 -15.16 22.81
CA MET A 227 -20.59 -14.97 21.71
C MET A 227 -21.81 -15.88 21.86
N GLN A 228 -22.94 -15.46 21.29
CA GLN A 228 -24.15 -16.25 21.27
C GLN A 228 -24.40 -16.83 19.86
N PRO A 229 -25.00 -18.02 19.75
CA PRO A 229 -25.38 -18.58 18.46
C PRO A 229 -26.18 -17.58 17.62
N GLY A 230 -25.75 -17.38 16.37
CA GLY A 230 -26.34 -16.42 15.46
C GLY A 230 -25.78 -15.00 15.51
N ASP A 231 -24.85 -14.71 16.43
CA ASP A 231 -24.10 -13.44 16.42
C ASP A 231 -23.32 -13.27 15.11
N ARG A 232 -22.96 -12.04 14.83
CA ARG A 232 -22.32 -11.63 13.56
C ARG A 232 -20.94 -11.05 13.81
N VAL A 233 -19.98 -11.43 12.98
CA VAL A 233 -18.56 -11.08 13.16
C VAL A 233 -18.05 -10.21 12.01
N ILE A 234 -17.35 -9.15 12.38
CA ILE A 234 -16.50 -8.31 11.51
C ILE A 234 -15.05 -8.64 11.83
N ILE A 235 -14.24 -8.96 10.83
CA ILE A 235 -12.79 -9.13 11.01
C ILE A 235 -12.08 -7.94 10.38
N VAL A 236 -11.13 -7.36 11.11
CA VAL A 236 -10.21 -6.36 10.59
C VAL A 236 -8.87 -7.03 10.30
N ALA A 237 -8.62 -7.34 9.05
CA ALA A 237 -7.34 -7.92 8.63
C ALA A 237 -6.45 -6.81 8.06
N PRO A 238 -5.12 -6.83 8.29
CA PRO A 238 -4.26 -5.74 7.83
C PRO A 238 -4.11 -5.70 6.31
N GLN A 239 -4.28 -6.81 5.60
CA GLN A 239 -4.13 -6.89 4.15
C GLN A 239 -5.21 -7.75 3.49
N PRO A 240 -5.58 -7.47 2.22
CA PRO A 240 -6.58 -8.23 1.49
C PRO A 240 -5.99 -9.55 0.94
N TYR A 241 -6.03 -10.61 1.73
CA TYR A 241 -5.44 -11.92 1.40
C TYR A 241 -5.95 -12.51 0.07
N TRP A 242 -7.15 -12.16 -0.34
CA TRP A 242 -7.78 -12.64 -1.59
C TRP A 242 -7.18 -12.03 -2.87
N THR A 243 -6.37 -10.98 -2.76
CA THR A 243 -5.69 -10.35 -3.89
C THR A 243 -4.26 -10.84 -4.08
N LEU A 244 -3.74 -11.69 -3.17
CA LEU A 244 -2.38 -12.20 -3.20
C LEU A 244 -2.24 -13.36 -4.20
N LEU A 245 -1.01 -13.63 -4.64
CA LEU A 245 -0.70 -14.67 -5.62
C LEU A 245 -1.07 -16.08 -5.19
N ASP A 246 -1.00 -16.36 -3.90
CA ASP A 246 -1.47 -17.60 -3.30
C ASP A 246 -2.40 -17.31 -2.12
N PRO A 247 -3.70 -17.12 -2.39
CA PRO A 247 -4.68 -16.88 -1.34
C PRO A 247 -4.74 -18.00 -0.29
N ASN A 248 -4.38 -19.23 -0.67
CA ASN A 248 -4.41 -20.36 0.24
C ASN A 248 -3.25 -20.34 1.24
N GLU A 249 -2.07 -19.89 0.84
CA GLU A 249 -0.94 -19.72 1.75
C GLU A 249 -1.18 -18.56 2.72
N TYR A 250 -1.55 -17.40 2.19
CA TYR A 250 -1.75 -16.18 2.99
C TYR A 250 -3.11 -16.13 3.69
N GLY A 251 -4.09 -16.89 3.25
CA GLY A 251 -5.44 -16.95 3.82
C GLY A 251 -5.55 -17.74 5.13
N ALA A 252 -4.47 -18.28 5.68
CA ALA A 252 -4.50 -19.10 6.89
C ALA A 252 -5.10 -18.38 8.11
N VAL A 253 -4.87 -17.07 8.24
CA VAL A 253 -5.46 -16.25 9.30
C VAL A 253 -6.97 -16.15 9.15
N LEU A 254 -7.44 -15.86 7.95
CA LEU A 254 -8.87 -15.72 7.68
C LEU A 254 -9.60 -17.07 7.87
N ARG A 255 -8.99 -18.17 7.43
CA ARG A 255 -9.54 -19.52 7.68
C ARG A 255 -9.62 -19.83 9.17
N TRP A 256 -8.58 -19.51 9.94
CA TRP A 256 -8.62 -19.73 11.39
C TRP A 256 -9.77 -18.97 12.06
N PHE A 257 -10.05 -17.73 11.64
CA PHE A 257 -11.20 -16.98 12.15
C PHE A 257 -12.55 -17.54 11.64
N ALA A 258 -12.59 -18.04 10.41
CA ALA A 258 -13.78 -18.71 9.91
C ALA A 258 -14.08 -19.99 10.72
N ASP A 259 -13.06 -20.81 10.99
CA ASP A 259 -13.17 -21.98 11.85
C ASP A 259 -13.63 -21.60 13.28
N LEU A 260 -13.10 -20.49 13.82
CA LEU A 260 -13.50 -19.96 15.13
C LEU A 260 -14.99 -19.58 15.15
N CYS A 261 -15.45 -18.89 14.11
CA CYS A 261 -16.86 -18.51 13.96
C CYS A 261 -17.77 -19.75 13.83
N ASP A 262 -17.36 -20.74 13.03
CA ASP A 262 -18.10 -21.99 12.87
C ASP A 262 -18.19 -22.76 14.19
N CYS A 263 -17.09 -22.84 14.96
CA CYS A 263 -17.09 -23.50 16.27
C CYS A 263 -17.99 -22.79 17.30
N ALA A 264 -18.15 -21.47 17.20
CA ALA A 264 -19.01 -20.67 18.08
C ALA A 264 -20.46 -20.55 17.59
N ASP A 265 -20.81 -21.14 16.44
CA ASP A 265 -22.12 -21.01 15.79
C ASP A 265 -22.50 -19.55 15.48
N VAL A 266 -21.51 -18.75 15.07
CA VAL A 266 -21.65 -17.33 14.70
C VAL A 266 -21.32 -17.11 13.23
N GLN A 267 -21.73 -15.97 12.65
CA GLN A 267 -21.66 -15.73 11.22
C GLN A 267 -20.59 -14.69 10.88
N LEU A 268 -19.54 -15.08 10.15
CA LEU A 268 -18.61 -14.12 9.55
C LEU A 268 -19.31 -13.36 8.41
N LYS A 269 -19.50 -12.06 8.55
CA LYS A 269 -20.27 -11.23 7.62
C LYS A 269 -19.42 -10.20 6.86
N LEU A 270 -18.34 -9.72 7.46
CA LEU A 270 -17.54 -8.63 6.89
C LEU A 270 -16.06 -8.81 7.22
N VAL A 271 -15.22 -8.64 6.21
CA VAL A 271 -13.77 -8.49 6.38
C VAL A 271 -13.36 -7.12 5.87
N LEU A 272 -12.78 -6.30 6.74
CA LEU A 272 -12.23 -4.98 6.44
C LEU A 272 -10.72 -5.05 6.35
N THR A 273 -10.12 -4.42 5.32
CA THR A 273 -8.67 -4.42 5.12
C THR A 273 -8.14 -3.08 4.62
N GLY A 274 -6.86 -2.83 4.90
CA GLY A 274 -6.03 -1.79 4.29
C GLY A 274 -5.00 -2.37 3.30
N ASP A 275 -3.73 -1.91 3.39
CA ASP A 275 -2.52 -2.29 2.63
C ASP A 275 -2.55 -1.94 1.14
N LEU A 276 -3.66 -2.15 0.47
CA LEU A 276 -3.84 -1.70 -0.91
C LEU A 276 -4.59 -0.35 -0.93
N HIS A 277 -3.88 0.70 -1.30
CA HIS A 277 -4.29 2.11 -1.18
C HIS A 277 -5.38 2.51 -2.19
N HIS A 278 -6.45 1.72 -2.25
CA HIS A 278 -7.64 1.97 -3.07
C HIS A 278 -8.89 1.45 -2.33
N TYR A 279 -10.06 1.64 -2.93
CA TYR A 279 -11.26 0.94 -2.50
C TYR A 279 -11.55 -0.23 -3.45
N ALA A 280 -11.87 -1.39 -2.89
CA ALA A 280 -12.37 -2.54 -3.63
C ALA A 280 -13.33 -3.36 -2.78
N ARG A 281 -14.46 -3.79 -3.35
CA ARG A 281 -15.43 -4.66 -2.67
C ARG A 281 -15.75 -5.89 -3.50
N TYR A 282 -15.69 -7.04 -2.83
CA TYR A 282 -16.09 -8.33 -3.34
C TYR A 282 -17.19 -8.91 -2.47
N GLY A 283 -18.19 -9.54 -3.08
CA GLY A 283 -19.28 -10.21 -2.39
C GLY A 283 -19.47 -11.63 -2.90
N ALA A 284 -19.90 -12.53 -2.02
CA ALA A 284 -20.29 -13.87 -2.41
C ALA A 284 -21.70 -13.85 -3.02
N ASP A 285 -21.82 -14.20 -4.29
CA ASP A 285 -23.10 -14.34 -4.99
C ASP A 285 -23.78 -15.67 -4.63
N GLN A 286 -24.17 -15.87 -3.38
CA GLN A 286 -25.07 -16.96 -3.03
C GLN A 286 -26.50 -16.45 -3.22
N LYS A 287 -27.13 -16.89 -4.30
CA LYS A 287 -28.61 -16.82 -4.44
C LYS A 287 -29.19 -18.03 -3.77
N ASP A 288 -30.04 -17.82 -2.78
CA ASP A 288 -30.91 -18.89 -2.30
C ASP A 288 -31.86 -19.38 -3.41
N GLU A 289 -32.53 -20.52 -3.22
CA GLU A 289 -33.51 -21.06 -4.17
C GLU A 289 -34.66 -20.09 -4.47
N LYS A 290 -34.79 -19.00 -3.73
CA LYS A 290 -35.81 -17.94 -3.89
C LYS A 290 -35.25 -16.65 -4.49
N GLY A 291 -33.93 -16.60 -4.84
CA GLY A 291 -33.29 -15.43 -5.45
C GLY A 291 -33.01 -14.31 -4.46
N SER A 292 -33.11 -14.53 -3.16
CA SER A 292 -32.71 -13.61 -2.11
C SER A 292 -31.22 -13.81 -1.78
N THR A 293 -30.47 -12.74 -1.71
CA THR A 293 -29.05 -12.73 -1.30
C THR A 293 -28.97 -12.79 0.23
N THR A 294 -29.24 -13.96 0.80
CA THR A 294 -29.13 -14.15 2.25
C THR A 294 -27.76 -14.71 2.62
N GLY A 295 -27.07 -14.01 3.49
CA GLY A 295 -25.87 -14.52 4.16
C GLY A 295 -24.53 -14.20 3.48
N ASN A 296 -24.41 -13.15 2.69
CA ASN A 296 -23.21 -12.87 1.89
C ASN A 296 -22.09 -12.20 2.69
N LEU A 297 -21.01 -12.93 2.91
CA LEU A 297 -19.74 -12.35 3.36
C LEU A 297 -19.28 -11.26 2.38
N GLN A 298 -18.96 -10.08 2.92
CA GLN A 298 -18.38 -8.97 2.17
C GLN A 298 -16.89 -8.87 2.48
N LEU A 299 -16.06 -8.78 1.44
CA LEU A 299 -14.62 -8.54 1.52
C LEU A 299 -14.37 -7.13 1.02
N VAL A 300 -13.92 -6.24 1.91
CA VAL A 300 -13.78 -4.80 1.60
C VAL A 300 -12.36 -4.35 1.89
N THR A 301 -11.70 -3.79 0.88
CA THR A 301 -10.44 -3.07 1.02
C THR A 301 -10.73 -1.57 0.97
N ALA A 302 -10.25 -0.81 1.96
CA ALA A 302 -10.40 0.63 2.04
C ALA A 302 -9.11 1.29 2.56
N GLY A 303 -8.02 1.14 1.80
CA GLY A 303 -6.68 1.63 2.15
C GLY A 303 -6.37 3.04 1.65
N GLY A 304 -7.38 3.88 1.46
CA GLY A 304 -7.22 5.23 0.90
C GLY A 304 -7.02 6.34 1.91
N GLY A 305 -6.62 6.08 3.15
CA GLY A 305 -6.56 7.06 4.24
C GLY A 305 -5.51 8.17 4.12
N GLY A 306 -4.56 8.06 3.18
CA GLY A 306 -3.55 9.11 3.01
C GLY A 306 -2.34 8.71 2.15
N ALA A 307 -2.03 7.42 2.01
CA ALA A 307 -0.92 6.93 1.22
C ALA A 307 -1.11 7.13 -0.30
N PHE A 308 -0.05 6.97 -1.09
CA PHE A 308 -0.15 7.03 -2.54
C PHE A 308 -1.14 5.98 -3.08
N LEU A 309 -1.78 6.27 -4.19
CA LEU A 309 -2.78 5.37 -4.77
C LEU A 309 -2.15 4.06 -5.26
N HIS A 310 -2.83 2.92 -5.06
CA HIS A 310 -2.55 1.65 -5.74
C HIS A 310 -3.47 1.45 -6.95
N PRO A 311 -3.06 0.66 -7.98
CA PRO A 311 -3.88 0.40 -9.17
C PRO A 311 -5.10 -0.47 -8.82
N THR A 312 -6.21 -0.21 -9.52
CA THR A 312 -7.43 -1.02 -9.43
C THR A 312 -7.69 -1.85 -10.69
N HIS A 313 -7.05 -1.51 -11.81
CA HIS A 313 -7.28 -2.17 -13.10
C HIS A 313 -6.58 -3.52 -13.26
N THR A 314 -5.79 -3.92 -12.27
CA THR A 314 -5.11 -5.23 -12.21
C THR A 314 -5.81 -6.22 -11.28
N LEU A 315 -6.83 -5.76 -10.57
CA LEU A 315 -7.63 -6.60 -9.69
C LEU A 315 -8.47 -7.59 -10.50
N ALA A 316 -8.57 -8.83 -10.01
CA ALA A 316 -9.39 -9.84 -10.64
C ALA A 316 -10.89 -9.54 -10.47
N ASP A 317 -11.68 -9.81 -11.49
CA ASP A 317 -13.14 -9.66 -11.43
C ASP A 317 -13.76 -10.67 -10.45
N ASP A 318 -13.15 -11.84 -10.30
CA ASP A 318 -13.57 -12.88 -9.38
C ASP A 318 -12.38 -13.41 -8.58
N VAL A 319 -12.60 -13.72 -7.31
CA VAL A 319 -11.63 -14.38 -6.43
C VAL A 319 -12.27 -15.62 -5.81
N ALA A 320 -11.46 -16.63 -5.55
CA ALA A 320 -11.90 -17.89 -4.95
C ALA A 320 -11.12 -18.14 -3.67
N LEU A 321 -11.82 -18.35 -2.56
CA LEU A 321 -11.24 -18.64 -1.26
C LEU A 321 -11.75 -20.00 -0.77
N SER A 322 -10.81 -20.85 -0.32
CA SER A 322 -11.11 -22.17 0.24
C SER A 322 -11.13 -22.12 1.77
N GLY A 323 -12.00 -22.91 2.39
CA GLY A 323 -12.05 -23.07 3.84
C GLY A 323 -12.65 -21.89 4.61
N LEU A 324 -13.55 -21.12 4.00
CA LEU A 324 -14.33 -20.07 4.70
C LEU A 324 -15.69 -20.56 5.21
N SER A 325 -16.08 -21.78 4.93
CA SER A 325 -17.28 -22.43 5.45
C SER A 325 -17.04 -23.93 5.54
N SER A 326 -17.16 -24.50 6.72
CA SER A 326 -17.25 -25.92 6.93
C SER A 326 -18.74 -26.30 6.86
N ASN A 327 -19.15 -27.08 5.86
CA ASN A 327 -20.40 -27.81 5.93
C ASN A 327 -20.22 -28.96 6.95
N LEU A 328 -20.46 -28.67 8.22
CA LEU A 328 -20.43 -29.66 9.31
C LEU A 328 -21.44 -30.82 9.10
N ASP A 329 -22.41 -30.64 8.21
CA ASP A 329 -23.45 -31.65 7.95
C ASP A 329 -23.02 -32.80 7.03
N SER A 330 -21.88 -32.70 6.35
CA SER A 330 -21.47 -33.72 5.36
C SER A 330 -20.27 -34.52 5.76
N GLY A 331 -20.04 -34.98 6.94
CA GLY A 331 -19.03 -35.99 7.34
C GLY A 331 -17.76 -36.19 6.48
N ALA A 332 -17.58 -35.42 5.42
CA ALA A 332 -16.44 -35.31 4.54
C ALA A 332 -15.88 -33.89 4.66
N GLN A 333 -14.63 -33.76 5.08
CA GLN A 333 -13.86 -32.51 5.04
C GLN A 333 -13.53 -32.15 3.57
N GLU A 334 -14.52 -31.83 2.76
CA GLU A 334 -14.29 -31.16 1.49
C GLU A 334 -14.19 -29.67 1.77
N GLU A 335 -12.99 -29.10 1.64
CA GLU A 335 -12.79 -27.66 1.66
C GLU A 335 -13.65 -27.03 0.56
N THR A 336 -14.76 -26.43 0.96
CA THR A 336 -15.62 -25.72 0.00
C THR A 336 -14.92 -24.44 -0.46
N THR A 337 -14.75 -24.33 -1.77
CA THR A 337 -14.21 -23.10 -2.36
C THR A 337 -15.37 -22.15 -2.65
N GLN A 338 -15.37 -21.01 -1.99
CA GLN A 338 -16.36 -19.96 -2.19
C GLN A 338 -15.84 -18.92 -3.20
N LYS A 339 -16.68 -18.59 -4.19
CA LYS A 339 -16.39 -17.56 -5.18
C LYS A 339 -16.95 -16.21 -4.73
N PHE A 340 -16.14 -15.15 -4.90
CA PHE A 340 -16.51 -13.76 -4.64
C PHE A 340 -16.34 -12.96 -5.91
N THR A 341 -17.35 -12.19 -6.27
CA THR A 341 -17.33 -11.32 -7.46
C THR A 341 -17.05 -9.87 -7.05
N GLN A 342 -16.25 -9.18 -7.85
CA GLN A 342 -15.94 -7.76 -7.66
C GLN A 342 -17.19 -6.91 -7.98
N HIS A 343 -17.68 -6.17 -7.00
CA HIS A 343 -18.82 -5.28 -7.18
C HIS A 343 -18.41 -3.86 -7.52
N LYS A 344 -17.36 -3.37 -6.86
CA LYS A 344 -16.91 -1.97 -7.02
C LYS A 344 -15.42 -1.81 -6.76
N VAL A 345 -14.82 -0.90 -7.52
CA VAL A 345 -13.46 -0.39 -7.28
C VAL A 345 -13.43 1.13 -7.43
N TYR A 346 -12.53 1.78 -6.67
CA TYR A 346 -12.31 3.22 -6.78
C TYR A 346 -10.83 3.55 -6.58
N PRO A 347 -10.23 4.34 -7.52
CA PRO A 347 -10.86 4.86 -8.74
C PRO A 347 -11.22 3.73 -9.71
N GLY A 348 -12.13 4.02 -10.65
CA GLY A 348 -12.51 3.03 -11.66
C GLY A 348 -11.33 2.56 -12.52
N ALA A 349 -11.37 1.30 -13.00
CA ALA A 349 -10.27 0.64 -13.72
C ALA A 349 -9.72 1.44 -14.93
N ARG A 350 -10.57 2.15 -15.67
CA ARG A 350 -10.14 3.02 -16.78
C ARG A 350 -9.27 4.18 -16.29
N THR A 351 -9.68 4.84 -15.21
CA THR A 351 -8.92 5.93 -14.59
C THR A 351 -7.57 5.42 -14.09
N SER A 352 -7.56 4.31 -13.38
CA SER A 352 -6.35 3.65 -12.88
C SER A 352 -5.36 3.33 -14.00
N ARG A 353 -5.84 2.70 -15.10
CA ARG A 353 -5.00 2.41 -16.28
C ARG A 353 -4.44 3.66 -16.92
N ARG A 354 -5.24 4.74 -17.06
CA ARG A 354 -4.77 6.02 -17.59
C ARG A 354 -3.69 6.64 -16.70
N LEU A 355 -3.85 6.53 -15.38
CA LEU A 355 -2.87 7.03 -14.43
C LEU A 355 -1.53 6.30 -14.56
N SER A 356 -1.52 4.98 -14.78
CA SER A 356 -0.29 4.20 -14.95
C SER A 356 0.59 4.69 -16.11
N MET A 357 -0.02 5.26 -17.18
CA MET A 357 0.72 5.83 -18.31
C MET A 357 1.58 7.04 -17.93
N ARG A 358 1.31 7.70 -16.79
CA ARG A 358 2.15 8.79 -16.28
C ARG A 358 3.56 8.34 -15.90
N ASN A 359 3.82 7.03 -15.84
CA ASN A 359 5.18 6.50 -15.68
C ASN A 359 6.13 6.89 -16.81
N LEU A 360 5.63 7.31 -17.99
CA LEU A 360 6.48 7.95 -19.02
C LEU A 360 7.16 9.22 -18.51
N LEU A 361 6.62 9.88 -17.49
CA LEU A 361 7.21 11.04 -16.83
C LEU A 361 8.19 10.65 -15.70
N PHE A 362 8.54 9.37 -15.58
CA PHE A 362 9.43 8.87 -14.53
C PHE A 362 10.73 9.67 -14.38
N PRO A 363 11.44 10.06 -15.47
CA PRO A 363 12.68 10.85 -15.35
C PRO A 363 12.50 12.17 -14.60
N ILE A 364 11.35 12.80 -14.76
CA ILE A 364 11.02 14.09 -14.14
C ILE A 364 10.55 13.86 -12.70
N LEU A 365 9.63 12.92 -12.51
CA LEU A 365 9.04 12.64 -11.20
C LEU A 365 10.06 12.03 -10.22
N ASN A 366 10.98 11.20 -10.74
CA ASN A 366 11.97 10.46 -9.96
C ASN A 366 13.40 10.74 -10.43
N TRP A 367 13.71 12.03 -10.65
CA TRP A 367 14.99 12.47 -11.19
C TRP A 367 16.20 11.94 -10.43
N GLN A 368 16.08 11.73 -9.12
CA GLN A 368 17.19 11.23 -8.29
C GLN A 368 17.61 9.80 -8.66
N LEU A 369 16.62 8.89 -8.89
CA LEU A 369 16.94 7.56 -9.41
C LEU A 369 17.41 7.62 -10.87
N SER A 370 16.83 8.49 -11.67
CA SER A 370 17.28 8.72 -13.06
C SER A 370 18.73 9.20 -13.13
N MET A 371 19.17 10.05 -12.20
CA MET A 371 20.58 10.45 -12.08
C MET A 371 21.48 9.30 -11.63
N PHE A 372 20.99 8.40 -10.78
CA PHE A 372 21.73 7.19 -10.43
C PHE A 372 21.89 6.27 -11.65
N VAL A 373 20.85 6.09 -12.46
CA VAL A 373 20.94 5.36 -13.73
C VAL A 373 21.90 6.04 -14.71
N ALA A 374 21.87 7.39 -14.78
CA ALA A 374 22.83 8.17 -15.55
C ALA A 374 24.28 7.85 -15.16
N PHE A 375 24.55 7.79 -13.86
CA PHE A 375 25.87 7.42 -13.33
C PHE A 375 26.27 6.00 -13.79
N VAL A 376 25.37 5.03 -13.69
CA VAL A 376 25.62 3.64 -14.15
C VAL A 376 25.90 3.61 -15.65
N TYR A 377 25.10 4.29 -16.47
CA TYR A 377 25.30 4.38 -17.92
C TYR A 377 26.64 5.02 -18.28
N THR A 378 26.98 6.14 -17.61
CA THR A 378 28.25 6.83 -17.83
C THR A 378 29.44 5.96 -17.42
N MET A 379 29.33 5.24 -16.30
CA MET A 379 30.38 4.30 -15.86
C MET A 379 30.57 3.15 -16.86
N LEU A 380 29.47 2.57 -17.35
CA LEU A 380 29.55 1.51 -18.37
C LEU A 380 30.13 2.02 -19.69
N ALA A 381 29.74 3.24 -20.13
CA ALA A 381 30.31 3.87 -21.30
C ALA A 381 31.81 4.14 -21.12
N TRP A 382 32.21 4.63 -19.95
CA TRP A 382 33.63 4.86 -19.63
C TRP A 382 34.43 3.55 -19.68
N VAL A 383 33.92 2.47 -19.08
CA VAL A 383 34.58 1.15 -19.14
C VAL A 383 34.74 0.68 -20.58
N LEU A 384 33.73 0.86 -21.42
CA LEU A 384 33.78 0.49 -22.84
C LEU A 384 34.78 1.34 -23.61
N GLU A 385 34.82 2.66 -23.34
CA GLU A 385 35.65 3.61 -24.09
C GLU A 385 37.14 3.51 -23.71
N THR A 386 37.46 3.15 -22.47
CA THR A 386 38.85 2.98 -22.03
C THR A 386 39.49 1.69 -22.53
N ARG A 387 38.73 0.79 -23.14
CA ARG A 387 39.26 -0.45 -23.71
C ARG A 387 39.46 -0.33 -25.20
N GLN A 388 40.62 -0.76 -25.64
CA GLN A 388 40.92 -0.96 -27.04
C GLN A 388 40.43 -2.33 -27.49
N PHE A 389 39.65 -2.38 -28.53
CA PHE A 389 39.14 -3.57 -29.16
C PHE A 389 39.94 -3.93 -30.42
N MET A 390 39.48 -4.86 -31.27
CA MET A 390 40.17 -5.31 -32.46
C MET A 390 40.63 -4.13 -33.35
N GLY A 391 41.95 -4.05 -33.61
CA GLY A 391 42.54 -2.97 -34.42
C GLY A 391 42.97 -1.72 -33.64
N ASN A 392 42.98 -1.76 -32.30
CA ASN A 392 43.25 -0.61 -31.42
C ASN A 392 42.21 0.51 -31.44
N GLU A 393 41.02 0.23 -31.94
CA GLU A 393 39.90 1.20 -31.95
C GLU A 393 39.07 1.12 -30.67
N THR A 394 38.55 2.26 -30.22
CA THR A 394 37.57 2.31 -29.12
C THR A 394 36.16 2.07 -29.65
N VAL A 395 35.19 1.85 -28.74
CA VAL A 395 33.78 1.64 -29.15
C VAL A 395 33.22 2.87 -29.83
N SER A 396 33.59 4.09 -29.40
CA SER A 396 33.15 5.32 -30.06
C SER A 396 33.67 5.41 -31.50
N GLN A 397 34.95 5.07 -31.75
CA GLN A 397 35.53 5.06 -33.09
C GLN A 397 34.85 4.05 -34.01
N LEU A 398 34.46 2.88 -33.48
CA LEU A 398 33.67 1.90 -34.23
C LEU A 398 32.29 2.45 -34.64
N PHE A 399 31.61 3.12 -33.72
CA PHE A 399 30.30 3.76 -34.04
C PHE A 399 30.46 4.95 -35.00
N GLU A 400 31.51 5.74 -34.88
CA GLU A 400 31.82 6.85 -35.78
C GLU A 400 32.06 6.34 -37.23
N SER A 401 32.79 5.23 -37.39
CA SER A 401 33.01 4.61 -38.71
C SER A 401 31.70 4.15 -39.38
N VAL A 402 30.70 3.74 -38.60
CA VAL A 402 29.38 3.35 -39.08
C VAL A 402 28.56 4.57 -39.52
N LEU A 403 28.56 5.61 -38.69
CA LEU A 403 27.77 6.83 -38.96
C LEU A 403 28.35 7.59 -40.18
N MET A 404 29.67 7.59 -40.37
CA MET A 404 30.35 8.35 -41.40
C MET A 404 30.61 7.59 -42.70
N HIS A 405 30.78 6.26 -42.67
CA HIS A 405 31.26 5.48 -43.80
C HIS A 405 30.25 4.46 -44.35
N ASN A 406 28.96 4.52 -44.00
CA ASN A 406 27.95 3.54 -44.40
C ASN A 406 28.34 2.07 -44.13
N ALA A 407 29.19 1.80 -43.15
CA ALA A 407 29.40 0.45 -42.66
C ALA A 407 28.05 -0.09 -42.18
N GLY A 408 27.69 -1.28 -42.60
CA GLY A 408 26.34 -1.80 -42.33
C GLY A 408 26.04 -1.84 -40.84
N ILE A 409 24.92 -1.22 -40.43
CA ILE A 409 24.44 -1.25 -39.02
C ILE A 409 24.51 -2.67 -38.42
N GLY A 410 24.29 -3.71 -39.26
CA GLY A 410 24.37 -5.11 -38.86
C GLY A 410 25.79 -5.57 -38.46
N GLU A 411 26.83 -5.10 -39.12
CA GLU A 411 28.22 -5.44 -38.79
C GLU A 411 28.63 -4.81 -37.48
N THR A 412 28.26 -3.57 -37.26
CA THR A 412 28.56 -2.86 -35.99
C THR A 412 27.79 -3.45 -34.82
N LEU A 413 26.49 -3.72 -34.99
CA LEU A 413 25.72 -4.40 -33.96
C LEU A 413 26.34 -5.77 -33.62
N ASN A 414 26.76 -6.53 -34.61
CA ASN A 414 27.44 -7.82 -34.42
C ASN A 414 28.79 -7.65 -33.69
N HIS A 415 29.58 -6.61 -34.04
CA HIS A 415 30.81 -6.29 -33.33
C HIS A 415 30.57 -5.90 -31.87
N VAL A 416 29.59 -5.04 -31.59
CA VAL A 416 29.21 -4.65 -30.23
C VAL A 416 28.75 -5.87 -29.43
N ILE A 417 27.84 -6.68 -29.98
CA ILE A 417 27.31 -7.88 -29.31
C ILE A 417 28.39 -8.91 -29.04
N THR A 418 29.39 -9.08 -29.95
CA THR A 418 30.46 -10.06 -29.77
C THR A 418 31.61 -9.57 -28.91
N THR A 419 31.75 -8.26 -28.73
CA THR A 419 32.88 -7.62 -28.05
C THR A 419 32.57 -7.25 -26.60
N ILE A 420 31.34 -6.81 -26.31
CA ILE A 420 30.87 -6.49 -24.95
C ILE A 420 31.09 -7.66 -23.95
N PRO A 421 30.78 -8.92 -24.28
CA PRO A 421 31.02 -10.04 -23.38
C PRO A 421 32.50 -10.30 -23.06
N LYS A 422 33.42 -9.74 -23.81
CA LYS A 422 34.88 -9.90 -23.57
C LYS A 422 35.41 -8.94 -22.50
N SER A 423 34.59 -8.00 -21.99
CA SER A 423 34.94 -7.15 -20.86
C SER A 423 34.34 -7.73 -19.57
N PRO A 424 35.18 -8.37 -18.71
CA PRO A 424 34.67 -8.97 -17.46
C PRO A 424 34.07 -7.90 -16.51
N GLU A 425 34.56 -6.68 -16.52
CA GLU A 425 34.02 -5.60 -15.69
C GLU A 425 32.64 -5.16 -16.18
N PHE A 426 32.45 -5.03 -17.50
CA PHE A 426 31.15 -4.73 -18.08
C PHE A 426 30.16 -5.85 -17.77
N ALA A 427 30.57 -7.10 -18.00
CA ALA A 427 29.74 -8.26 -17.71
C ALA A 427 29.33 -8.34 -16.23
N LEU A 428 30.26 -8.03 -15.31
CA LEU A 428 29.97 -8.00 -13.87
C LEU A 428 28.93 -6.93 -13.53
N VAL A 429 29.08 -5.70 -14.04
CA VAL A 429 28.12 -4.62 -13.77
C VAL A 429 26.75 -4.95 -14.35
N VAL A 430 26.68 -5.49 -15.56
CA VAL A 430 25.43 -5.93 -16.17
C VAL A 430 24.79 -7.06 -15.36
N LEU A 431 25.57 -8.04 -14.90
CA LEU A 431 25.07 -9.13 -14.06
C LEU A 431 24.50 -8.59 -12.72
N LEU A 432 25.24 -7.74 -12.03
CA LEU A 432 24.76 -7.15 -10.77
C LEU A 432 23.50 -6.30 -10.98
N THR A 433 23.45 -5.54 -12.08
CA THR A 433 22.25 -4.78 -12.47
C THR A 433 21.09 -5.73 -12.75
N ALA A 434 21.30 -6.80 -13.52
CA ALA A 434 20.26 -7.79 -13.83
C ALA A 434 19.71 -8.49 -12.57
N LEU A 435 20.58 -8.82 -11.61
CA LEU A 435 20.16 -9.38 -10.31
C LEU A 435 19.33 -8.36 -9.52
N GLY A 436 19.78 -7.11 -9.46
CA GLY A 436 19.03 -6.02 -8.80
C GLY A 436 17.68 -5.77 -9.45
N LEU A 437 17.61 -5.71 -10.78
CA LEU A 437 16.37 -5.53 -11.54
C LEU A 437 15.43 -6.75 -11.43
N THR A 438 15.98 -7.95 -11.25
CA THR A 438 15.18 -9.16 -10.98
C THR A 438 14.59 -9.11 -9.57
N ALA A 439 15.38 -8.71 -8.58
CA ALA A 439 14.93 -8.54 -7.19
C ALA A 439 13.90 -7.40 -7.03
N PHE A 440 13.94 -6.41 -7.91
CA PHE A 440 13.01 -5.28 -7.92
C PHE A 440 11.55 -5.69 -8.18
N ASN A 441 11.32 -6.85 -8.82
CA ASN A 441 9.98 -7.30 -9.16
C ASN A 441 9.23 -7.85 -7.94
N GLU A 442 8.01 -7.37 -7.77
CA GLU A 442 7.09 -7.77 -6.71
C GLU A 442 5.82 -8.42 -7.26
N ASN A 443 5.10 -9.14 -6.40
CA ASN A 443 3.80 -9.74 -6.68
C ASN A 443 3.76 -10.58 -7.96
N CYS A 444 4.79 -11.43 -8.18
CA CYS A 444 4.85 -12.32 -9.32
C CYS A 444 5.57 -13.65 -8.99
N LYS A 445 5.17 -14.70 -9.71
CA LYS A 445 5.78 -16.03 -9.60
C LYS A 445 7.28 -15.97 -9.94
N PRO A 446 8.13 -16.87 -9.39
CA PRO A 446 9.58 -16.85 -9.62
C PRO A 446 9.97 -16.85 -11.11
N SER A 447 9.28 -17.62 -11.96
CA SER A 447 9.51 -17.65 -13.41
C SER A 447 9.19 -16.31 -14.08
N THR A 448 8.08 -15.67 -13.71
CA THR A 448 7.69 -14.35 -14.18
C THR A 448 8.67 -13.28 -13.70
N ARG A 449 9.13 -13.39 -12.43
CA ARG A 449 10.15 -12.49 -11.86
C ARG A 449 11.46 -12.53 -12.66
N LEU A 450 11.93 -13.72 -13.01
CA LEU A 450 13.14 -13.87 -13.82
C LEU A 450 12.94 -13.30 -15.23
N PHE A 451 11.82 -13.60 -15.87
CA PHE A 451 11.49 -13.07 -17.20
C PHE A 451 11.41 -11.52 -17.19
N LEU A 452 10.72 -10.94 -16.22
CA LEU A 452 10.60 -9.50 -16.09
C LEU A 452 11.93 -8.82 -15.75
N GLY A 453 12.78 -9.44 -14.93
CA GLY A 453 14.15 -8.97 -14.68
C GLY A 453 15.00 -8.97 -15.95
N ALA A 454 14.93 -10.02 -16.76
CA ALA A 454 15.61 -10.10 -18.06
C ALA A 454 15.08 -9.04 -19.04
N LEU A 455 13.75 -8.84 -19.12
CA LEU A 455 13.13 -7.80 -19.95
C LEU A 455 13.58 -6.40 -19.53
N HIS A 456 13.59 -6.11 -18.23
CA HIS A 456 14.03 -4.81 -17.70
C HIS A 456 15.51 -4.55 -18.01
N THR A 457 16.36 -5.60 -17.84
CA THR A 457 17.78 -5.53 -18.20
C THR A 457 17.95 -5.27 -19.71
N ALA A 458 17.20 -5.97 -20.55
CA ALA A 458 17.25 -5.78 -22.01
C ALA A 458 16.85 -4.35 -22.40
N LEU A 459 15.79 -3.80 -21.80
CA LEU A 459 15.38 -2.40 -22.03
C LEU A 459 16.49 -1.41 -21.64
N HIS A 460 17.17 -1.63 -20.52
CA HIS A 460 18.30 -0.79 -20.11
C HIS A 460 19.50 -0.93 -21.04
N LEU A 461 19.80 -2.13 -21.55
CA LEU A 461 20.88 -2.33 -22.54
C LEU A 461 20.56 -1.59 -23.85
N VAL A 462 19.32 -1.67 -24.33
CA VAL A 462 18.86 -0.87 -25.48
C VAL A 462 18.97 0.63 -25.20
N GLY A 463 18.52 1.07 -24.03
CA GLY A 463 18.64 2.47 -23.61
C GLY A 463 20.09 2.95 -23.55
N LEU A 464 21.00 2.12 -23.02
CA LEU A 464 22.44 2.40 -23.00
C LEU A 464 23.02 2.56 -24.42
N ILE A 465 22.71 1.62 -25.33
CA ILE A 465 23.18 1.68 -26.71
C ILE A 465 22.67 2.95 -27.42
N VAL A 466 21.36 3.24 -27.30
CA VAL A 466 20.77 4.46 -27.88
C VAL A 466 21.46 5.71 -27.33
N THR A 467 21.64 5.78 -26.01
CA THR A 467 22.31 6.90 -25.35
C THR A 467 23.74 7.05 -25.84
N PHE A 468 24.48 5.94 -25.97
CA PHE A 468 25.86 5.91 -26.43
C PHE A 468 25.98 6.45 -27.85
N VAL A 469 25.18 5.92 -28.80
CA VAL A 469 25.19 6.35 -30.21
C VAL A 469 24.87 7.84 -30.34
N VAL A 470 23.84 8.31 -29.64
CA VAL A 470 23.45 9.73 -29.67
C VAL A 470 24.54 10.60 -29.04
N ALA A 471 25.18 10.17 -27.96
CA ALA A 471 26.27 10.89 -27.32
C ALA A 471 27.50 11.03 -28.22
N VAL A 472 27.89 9.96 -28.94
CA VAL A 472 28.95 9.99 -29.94
C VAL A 472 28.62 10.99 -31.05
N ALA A 473 27.45 10.86 -31.67
CA ALA A 473 27.03 11.73 -32.77
C ALA A 473 26.98 13.22 -32.35
N LEU A 474 26.50 13.52 -31.16
CA LEU A 474 26.48 14.89 -30.63
C LEU A 474 27.87 15.39 -30.27
N THR A 475 28.76 14.53 -29.77
CA THR A 475 30.15 14.90 -29.48
C THR A 475 30.87 15.32 -30.77
N ASP A 476 30.73 14.55 -31.85
CA ASP A 476 31.30 14.88 -33.13
C ASP A 476 30.74 16.19 -33.70
N TRP A 477 29.41 16.38 -33.60
CA TRP A 477 28.79 17.65 -34.02
C TRP A 477 29.34 18.85 -33.24
N VAL A 478 29.47 18.72 -31.90
CA VAL A 478 30.03 19.79 -31.04
C VAL A 478 31.49 20.08 -31.43
N ASN A 479 32.32 19.04 -31.60
CA ASN A 479 33.73 19.18 -31.96
C ASN A 479 33.88 19.89 -33.31
N ASN A 480 33.04 19.56 -34.31
CA ASN A 480 33.05 20.20 -35.63
C ASN A 480 32.61 21.67 -35.60
N GLN A 481 31.77 22.10 -34.64
CA GLN A 481 31.30 23.48 -34.52
C GLN A 481 32.26 24.36 -33.68
N LEU A 482 32.96 23.76 -32.73
CA LEU A 482 33.77 24.51 -31.72
C LEU A 482 35.27 24.33 -31.90
N GLU A 483 35.80 24.18 -33.11
CA GLU A 483 37.19 24.03 -33.61
C GLU A 483 38.38 24.15 -32.58
N ALA A 484 38.11 24.52 -31.31
CA ALA A 484 39.10 24.91 -30.31
C ALA A 484 39.12 24.02 -29.06
N LEU A 485 38.21 23.04 -28.87
CA LEU A 485 38.13 22.31 -27.62
C LEU A 485 38.48 20.83 -27.78
N SER A 486 39.76 20.52 -27.50
CA SER A 486 40.30 19.15 -27.42
C SER A 486 39.77 18.31 -26.22
N PHE A 487 38.50 18.53 -25.79
CA PHE A 487 37.90 17.85 -24.66
C PHE A 487 36.77 16.89 -25.08
N SER A 488 36.88 16.24 -26.24
CA SER A 488 35.84 15.34 -26.80
C SER A 488 35.37 14.27 -25.82
N PHE A 489 36.30 13.70 -25.05
CA PHE A 489 35.96 12.70 -24.04
C PHE A 489 35.12 13.25 -22.89
N PHE A 490 35.38 14.47 -22.41
CA PHE A 490 34.58 15.10 -21.36
C PHE A 490 33.16 15.45 -21.86
N TRP A 491 33.04 15.93 -23.10
CA TRP A 491 31.73 16.18 -23.72
C TRP A 491 30.93 14.90 -23.88
N PHE A 492 31.58 13.84 -24.32
CA PHE A 492 30.96 12.51 -24.41
C PHE A 492 30.43 12.04 -23.05
N LEU A 493 31.22 12.09 -21.99
CA LEU A 493 30.76 11.71 -20.64
C LEU A 493 29.64 12.63 -20.11
N ALA A 494 29.71 13.92 -20.38
CA ALA A 494 28.66 14.86 -20.00
C ALA A 494 27.34 14.56 -20.70
N LEU A 495 27.39 14.28 -22.01
CA LEU A 495 26.23 13.89 -22.80
C LEU A 495 25.68 12.53 -22.34
N MET A 496 26.55 11.55 -22.08
CA MET A 496 26.15 10.26 -21.49
C MET A 496 25.41 10.45 -20.16
N THR A 497 25.86 11.37 -19.33
CA THR A 497 25.21 11.65 -18.04
C THR A 497 23.83 12.27 -18.22
N VAL A 498 23.71 13.30 -19.05
CA VAL A 498 22.44 14.03 -19.25
C VAL A 498 21.42 13.15 -19.98
N LEU A 499 21.82 12.57 -21.11
CA LEU A 499 20.96 11.71 -21.92
C LEU A 499 20.65 10.41 -21.19
N GLY A 500 21.66 9.81 -20.53
CA GLY A 500 21.50 8.55 -19.79
C GLY A 500 20.48 8.65 -18.65
N GLY A 501 20.41 9.79 -17.97
CA GLY A 501 19.37 10.05 -16.96
C GLY A 501 17.97 10.10 -17.57
N GLY A 502 17.83 10.82 -18.68
CA GLY A 502 16.55 10.92 -19.41
C GLY A 502 16.10 9.58 -19.97
N VAL A 503 16.96 8.96 -20.79
CA VAL A 503 16.65 7.68 -21.47
C VAL A 503 16.48 6.55 -20.43
N GLY A 504 17.40 6.42 -19.47
CA GLY A 504 17.33 5.39 -18.45
C GLY A 504 16.07 5.51 -17.57
N GLY A 505 15.69 6.73 -17.20
CA GLY A 505 14.43 6.97 -16.50
C GLY A 505 13.19 6.62 -17.34
N VAL A 506 13.21 6.90 -18.65
CA VAL A 506 12.14 6.47 -19.59
C VAL A 506 12.08 4.94 -19.65
N MET A 507 13.24 4.23 -19.70
CA MET A 507 13.26 2.76 -19.71
C MET A 507 12.60 2.16 -18.45
N ILE A 508 12.87 2.74 -17.26
CA ILE A 508 12.16 2.34 -16.05
C ILE A 508 10.65 2.59 -16.19
N GLY A 509 10.26 3.79 -16.64
CA GLY A 509 8.84 4.13 -16.80
C GLY A 509 8.10 3.23 -17.77
N VAL A 510 8.70 2.94 -18.94
CA VAL A 510 8.16 1.98 -19.91
C VAL A 510 8.06 0.58 -19.31
N TYR A 511 9.10 0.15 -18.61
CA TYR A 511 9.10 -1.14 -17.94
C TYR A 511 7.94 -1.26 -16.92
N LEU A 512 7.74 -0.23 -16.07
CA LEU A 512 6.65 -0.22 -15.09
C LEU A 512 5.28 -0.26 -15.77
N ILE A 513 5.10 0.42 -16.90
CA ILE A 513 3.86 0.35 -17.69
C ILE A 513 3.65 -1.07 -18.22
N LEU A 514 4.68 -1.67 -18.83
CA LEU A 514 4.56 -3.01 -19.41
C LEU A 514 4.34 -4.09 -18.35
N SER A 515 5.13 -4.08 -17.28
CA SER A 515 5.03 -5.08 -16.21
C SER A 515 3.68 -5.01 -15.50
N LEU A 516 3.15 -3.80 -15.26
CA LEU A 516 1.85 -3.62 -14.62
C LEU A 516 0.70 -4.03 -15.56
N ASN A 517 0.63 -3.47 -16.77
CA ASN A 517 -0.57 -3.60 -17.61
C ASN A 517 -0.68 -4.95 -18.33
N PHE A 518 0.43 -5.69 -18.53
CA PHE A 518 0.42 -6.98 -19.23
C PHE A 518 0.62 -8.17 -18.29
N PHE A 519 1.29 -7.96 -17.14
CA PHE A 519 1.63 -9.06 -16.23
C PHE A 519 1.02 -8.89 -14.83
N GLY A 520 0.36 -7.75 -14.53
CA GLY A 520 -0.17 -7.46 -13.20
C GLY A 520 0.90 -7.36 -12.10
N ALA A 521 2.18 -7.21 -12.49
CA ALA A 521 3.32 -7.14 -11.59
C ALA A 521 3.70 -5.69 -11.27
N ASN A 522 4.48 -5.48 -10.22
CA ASN A 522 5.00 -4.17 -9.83
C ASN A 522 3.92 -3.12 -9.54
N MET A 523 2.81 -3.52 -8.92
CA MET A 523 1.70 -2.62 -8.61
C MET A 523 2.14 -1.47 -7.70
N THR A 524 2.81 -1.78 -6.59
CA THR A 524 3.34 -0.80 -5.65
C THR A 524 4.41 0.05 -6.29
N ASN A 525 5.35 -0.59 -7.01
CA ASN A 525 6.43 0.11 -7.71
C ASN A 525 5.91 1.10 -8.75
N ALA A 526 4.93 0.73 -9.57
CA ALA A 526 4.40 1.59 -10.63
C ALA A 526 3.62 2.81 -10.09
N PHE A 527 2.97 2.70 -8.93
CA PHE A 527 2.14 3.77 -8.39
C PHE A 527 2.85 4.62 -7.33
N SER A 528 3.77 4.04 -6.54
CA SER A 528 4.63 4.83 -5.64
C SER A 528 5.53 5.81 -6.40
N SER A 529 5.95 5.46 -7.64
CA SER A 529 6.68 6.35 -8.54
C SER A 529 5.89 7.61 -8.89
N LEU A 530 4.57 7.50 -8.99
CA LEU A 530 3.66 8.58 -9.40
C LEU A 530 3.23 9.46 -8.23
N ARG A 531 3.25 8.95 -7.00
CA ARG A 531 2.86 9.66 -5.78
C ARG A 531 1.49 10.33 -5.90
N ILE A 532 0.49 9.60 -6.37
CA ILE A 532 -0.85 10.13 -6.61
C ILE A 532 -1.53 10.37 -5.27
N ALA A 533 -1.77 11.63 -4.93
CA ALA A 533 -2.44 12.04 -3.69
C ALA A 533 -3.97 11.98 -3.78
N SER A 534 -4.52 11.99 -5.00
CA SER A 534 -5.96 11.95 -5.30
C SER A 534 -6.57 10.57 -5.02
N TYR A 535 -7.90 10.49 -5.10
CA TYR A 535 -8.68 9.26 -4.96
C TYR A 535 -8.51 8.61 -3.58
N LYS A 536 -8.62 9.43 -2.52
CA LYS A 536 -8.64 8.92 -1.14
C LYS A 536 -10.00 8.36 -0.81
N ASN A 537 -10.02 7.44 0.16
CA ASN A 537 -11.27 6.80 0.60
C ASN A 537 -11.18 6.37 2.06
N PHE A 538 -12.35 6.25 2.66
CA PHE A 538 -12.56 5.63 3.97
C PHE A 538 -13.99 5.11 4.05
N LEU A 539 -14.30 4.34 5.09
CA LEU A 539 -15.65 3.83 5.32
C LEU A 539 -16.24 4.50 6.53
N ARG A 540 -17.54 4.85 6.46
CA ARG A 540 -18.37 5.12 7.64
C ARG A 540 -19.38 3.99 7.75
N LEU A 541 -19.47 3.37 8.92
CA LEU A 541 -20.37 2.26 9.20
C LEU A 541 -21.42 2.74 10.20
N LYS A 542 -22.64 2.22 10.07
CA LYS A 542 -23.74 2.41 11.03
C LYS A 542 -24.23 1.06 11.47
N ILE A 543 -24.31 0.81 12.78
CA ILE A 543 -24.94 -0.37 13.35
C ILE A 543 -26.16 0.09 14.14
N THR A 544 -27.35 -0.35 13.72
CA THR A 544 -28.59 -0.05 14.43
C THR A 544 -28.78 -0.99 15.62
N ASN A 545 -29.61 -0.58 16.58
CA ASN A 545 -29.97 -1.43 17.72
C ASN A 545 -30.66 -2.73 17.30
N ASP A 546 -31.35 -2.73 16.16
CA ASP A 546 -31.98 -3.92 15.56
C ASP A 546 -30.95 -4.84 14.88
N GLY A 547 -29.70 -4.42 14.77
CA GLY A 547 -28.59 -5.20 14.24
C GLY A 547 -28.40 -5.11 12.72
N ASP A 548 -28.97 -4.12 12.03
CA ASP A 548 -28.62 -3.84 10.64
C ASP A 548 -27.28 -3.08 10.59
N LEU A 549 -26.30 -3.61 9.87
CA LEU A 549 -25.02 -2.94 9.59
C LEU A 549 -25.11 -2.31 8.20
N THR A 550 -24.88 -0.99 8.12
CA THR A 550 -24.81 -0.27 6.85
C THR A 550 -23.43 0.32 6.64
N LEU A 551 -22.80 0.03 5.49
CA LEU A 551 -21.51 0.60 5.07
C LEU A 551 -21.77 1.74 4.10
N TYR A 552 -21.09 2.86 4.33
CA TYR A 552 -21.03 4.04 3.46
C TYR A 552 -19.59 4.21 2.95
N PRO A 553 -19.25 3.72 1.75
CA PRO A 553 -17.93 3.94 1.16
C PRO A 553 -17.80 5.38 0.67
N LEU A 554 -16.88 6.12 1.26
CA LEU A 554 -16.68 7.55 1.03
C LEU A 554 -15.41 7.80 0.22
N GLY A 555 -15.52 8.60 -0.84
CA GLY A 555 -14.44 8.96 -1.74
C GLY A 555 -14.11 10.44 -1.72
N ILE A 556 -12.82 10.77 -1.95
CA ILE A 556 -12.29 12.11 -2.11
C ILE A 556 -11.42 12.13 -3.37
N ASP A 557 -11.92 12.76 -4.45
CA ASP A 557 -11.20 12.79 -5.73
C ASP A 557 -9.99 13.72 -5.70
N GLU A 558 -10.13 14.90 -5.09
CA GLU A 558 -9.11 15.94 -5.08
C GLU A 558 -8.81 16.43 -3.67
N MET A 559 -7.53 16.72 -3.42
CA MET A 559 -7.06 17.19 -2.12
C MET A 559 -7.16 18.72 -2.04
N ALA A 560 -8.28 19.21 -1.55
CA ALA A 560 -8.54 20.65 -1.31
C ALA A 560 -8.52 21.02 0.20
N GLY A 561 -7.83 20.23 1.03
CA GLY A 561 -7.80 20.41 2.49
C GLY A 561 -9.20 20.23 3.09
N GLU A 562 -9.64 21.18 3.93
CA GLU A 562 -10.98 21.19 4.55
C GLU A 562 -12.12 21.22 3.53
N SER A 563 -11.90 21.87 2.38
CA SER A 563 -12.88 21.99 1.30
C SER A 563 -12.94 20.76 0.41
N SER A 564 -12.24 19.69 0.74
CA SER A 564 -12.28 18.45 -0.03
C SER A 564 -13.72 17.92 -0.10
N LYS A 565 -14.20 17.71 -1.33
CA LYS A 565 -15.54 17.18 -1.56
C LYS A 565 -15.55 15.69 -1.28
N VAL A 566 -16.42 15.26 -0.37
CA VAL A 566 -16.70 13.86 -0.10
C VAL A 566 -17.89 13.42 -0.94
N HIS A 567 -17.84 12.23 -1.51
CA HIS A 567 -18.93 11.63 -2.27
C HIS A 567 -19.06 10.14 -1.97
N ALA A 568 -20.21 9.55 -2.24
CA ALA A 568 -20.38 8.10 -2.17
C ALA A 568 -19.69 7.42 -3.34
N ILE A 569 -18.82 6.43 -3.06
CA ILE A 569 -18.19 5.59 -4.10
C ILE A 569 -19.23 4.68 -4.74
N GLU A 570 -20.14 4.15 -3.95
CA GLU A 570 -21.31 3.35 -4.35
C GLU A 570 -22.47 3.58 -3.36
N PRO A 571 -23.69 3.15 -3.68
CA PRO A 571 -24.82 3.20 -2.75
C PRO A 571 -24.51 2.50 -1.43
N PRO A 572 -25.16 2.90 -0.32
CA PRO A 572 -24.98 2.24 0.97
C PRO A 572 -25.24 0.75 0.90
N ILE A 573 -24.38 -0.05 1.55
CA ILE A 573 -24.45 -1.53 1.54
C ILE A 573 -25.00 -1.98 2.89
N VAL A 574 -26.16 -2.62 2.89
CA VAL A 574 -26.78 -3.17 4.10
C VAL A 574 -26.42 -4.64 4.26
N ILE A 575 -25.88 -5.01 5.42
CA ILE A 575 -25.49 -6.37 5.82
C ILE A 575 -26.37 -6.78 7.02
N ARG A 576 -27.02 -7.92 6.92
CA ARG A 576 -27.94 -8.41 7.94
C ARG A 576 -27.51 -9.75 8.52
#